data_807140e96c775eb536586550bfd772b8
#
_entry.id   807140e96c775eb536586550bfd772b8
#
_cell.length_a   1.000
_cell.length_b   1.000
_cell.length_c   1.000
_cell.angle_alpha   90.00
_cell.angle_beta   90.00
_cell.angle_gamma   90.00
#
_symmetry.space_group_name_H-M   'P 1'
#
loop_
_entity.id
_entity.type
_entity.pdbx_description
1 polymer ?
#
loop_
_entity_poly.entity_id
_entity_poly.type
_entity_poly.pdbx_seq_one_letter_code
_entity_poly.pdbx_strand_id
1 'polypeptide(L)'
;MIKKILTLFVFCFSGIYCSYAQPCSLPGMTPDNAVPVCGTSVFHQSQVTNCTGPNVAQTGCPIGVTSSSSFWYKFTCYQTGSLGFLISGISSTDDYDWALFDITGRNPNEVFSNPALAISINLYGAGSGP
;
A
#
# COMPACT_ATOMS: atom_id res chain seq x y z
N MET A 1 -55.12 -44.64 -10.91
CA MET A 1 -54.24 -43.62 -11.53
C MET A 1 -53.45 -42.91 -10.44
N ILE A 2 -52.19 -43.27 -10.24
CA ILE A 2 -51.32 -42.65 -9.22
C ILE A 2 -50.50 -41.58 -9.93
N LYS A 3 -50.75 -40.29 -9.63
CA LYS A 3 -49.94 -39.19 -10.12
C LYS A 3 -48.66 -39.10 -9.27
N LYS A 4 -47.52 -39.41 -9.87
CA LYS A 4 -46.20 -39.19 -9.24
C LYS A 4 -45.87 -37.71 -9.35
N ILE A 5 -45.85 -37.01 -8.23
CA ILE A 5 -45.31 -35.63 -8.11
C ILE A 5 -43.80 -35.76 -7.99
N LEU A 6 -43.07 -35.36 -9.03
CA LEU A 6 -41.62 -35.28 -9.03
C LEU A 6 -41.23 -33.92 -8.43
N THR A 7 -40.86 -33.92 -7.16
CA THR A 7 -40.33 -32.70 -6.50
C THR A 7 -38.89 -32.54 -6.89
N LEU A 8 -38.61 -31.57 -7.77
CA LEU A 8 -37.25 -31.19 -8.15
C LEU A 8 -36.63 -30.35 -7.04
N PHE A 9 -35.76 -30.98 -6.26
CA PHE A 9 -34.96 -30.26 -5.25
C PHE A 9 -33.81 -29.52 -5.98
N VAL A 10 -33.99 -28.22 -6.25
CA VAL A 10 -32.91 -27.35 -6.72
C VAL A 10 -32.04 -26.99 -5.52
N PHE A 11 -30.92 -27.69 -5.37
CA PHE A 11 -29.88 -27.34 -4.41
C PHE A 11 -29.20 -26.10 -4.95
N CYS A 12 -29.60 -24.90 -4.48
CA CYS A 12 -28.79 -23.67 -4.61
C CYS A 12 -27.53 -23.84 -3.76
N PHE A 13 -26.47 -24.32 -4.38
CA PHE A 13 -25.13 -24.23 -3.84
C PHE A 13 -24.70 -22.76 -3.90
N SER A 14 -25.05 -21.96 -2.89
CA SER A 14 -24.47 -20.66 -2.67
C SER A 14 -23.02 -20.86 -2.28
N GLY A 15 -22.14 -20.91 -3.29
CA GLY A 15 -20.70 -20.92 -3.05
C GLY A 15 -20.32 -19.65 -2.28
N ILE A 16 -20.01 -19.80 -1.01
CA ILE A 16 -19.40 -18.75 -0.21
C ILE A 16 -18.00 -18.56 -0.77
N TYR A 17 -17.84 -17.61 -1.70
CA TYR A 17 -16.54 -17.17 -2.14
C TYR A 17 -15.90 -16.40 -0.98
N CYS A 18 -15.13 -17.09 -0.13
CA CYS A 18 -14.20 -16.44 0.76
C CYS A 18 -13.14 -15.77 -0.11
N SER A 19 -13.29 -14.46 -0.32
CA SER A 19 -12.20 -13.63 -0.85
C SER A 19 -11.12 -13.57 0.22
N TYR A 20 -10.11 -14.43 0.12
CA TYR A 20 -8.90 -14.29 0.91
C TYR A 20 -8.18 -13.04 0.44
N ALA A 21 -8.00 -12.07 1.36
CA ALA A 21 -7.11 -10.96 1.11
C ALA A 21 -5.72 -11.51 0.79
N GLN A 22 -5.16 -11.12 -0.34
CA GLN A 22 -3.88 -11.62 -0.79
C GLN A 22 -2.77 -11.15 0.17
N PRO A 23 -1.87 -12.03 0.65
CA PRO A 23 -0.78 -11.59 1.51
C PRO A 23 0.14 -10.61 0.76
N CYS A 24 0.65 -9.60 1.47
CA CYS A 24 1.60 -8.62 0.94
C CYS A 24 3.00 -9.24 0.81
N SER A 25 3.20 -10.14 -0.15
CA SER A 25 4.44 -10.92 -0.28
C SER A 25 5.30 -10.56 -1.49
N LEU A 26 4.77 -9.74 -2.42
CA LEU A 26 5.52 -9.34 -3.60
C LEU A 26 6.50 -8.19 -3.28
N PRO A 27 7.58 -8.02 -4.09
CA PRO A 27 8.48 -6.89 -3.95
C PRO A 27 7.73 -5.56 -3.97
N GLY A 28 8.10 -4.69 -3.05
CA GLY A 28 7.47 -3.37 -2.88
C GLY A 28 6.18 -3.35 -2.08
N MET A 29 5.61 -4.48 -1.67
CA MET A 29 4.36 -4.50 -0.90
C MET A 29 4.55 -4.28 0.60
N THR A 30 5.76 -4.50 1.11
CA THR A 30 6.11 -4.29 2.53
C THR A 30 7.44 -3.55 2.65
N PRO A 31 7.72 -2.86 3.77
CA PRO A 31 8.98 -2.13 3.96
C PRO A 31 10.23 -3.01 3.87
N ASP A 32 10.17 -4.24 4.36
CA ASP A 32 11.27 -5.21 4.27
C ASP A 32 11.51 -5.71 2.83
N ASN A 33 10.46 -5.78 2.03
CA ASN A 33 10.50 -6.12 0.60
C ASN A 33 10.54 -4.89 -0.32
N ALA A 34 10.87 -3.71 0.22
CA ALA A 34 10.92 -2.46 -0.55
C ALA A 34 11.88 -2.56 -1.74
N VAL A 35 11.45 -2.06 -2.89
CA VAL A 35 12.25 -2.06 -4.12
C VAL A 35 13.40 -1.07 -3.99
N PRO A 36 14.66 -1.50 -4.17
CA PRO A 36 15.78 -0.59 -4.13
C PRO A 36 15.76 0.35 -5.33
N VAL A 37 15.94 1.64 -5.06
CA VAL A 37 16.07 2.67 -6.10
C VAL A 37 17.41 3.38 -5.92
N CYS A 38 18.06 3.71 -7.04
CA CYS A 38 19.32 4.43 -7.04
C CYS A 38 19.41 5.38 -8.24
N GLY A 39 20.13 6.48 -8.03
CA GLY A 39 20.32 7.51 -9.05
C GLY A 39 19.09 8.36 -9.32
N THR A 40 19.06 8.96 -10.51
CA THR A 40 18.01 9.88 -10.97
C THR A 40 17.04 9.22 -11.95
N SER A 41 16.86 7.91 -11.85
CA SER A 41 16.03 7.15 -12.79
C SER A 41 14.54 7.40 -12.57
N VAL A 42 13.78 7.31 -13.64
CA VAL A 42 12.32 7.31 -13.60
C VAL A 42 11.86 5.87 -13.35
N PHE A 43 10.99 5.70 -12.37
CA PHE A 43 10.38 4.42 -12.04
C PHE A 43 8.91 4.45 -12.43
N HIS A 44 8.47 3.41 -13.11
CA HIS A 44 7.08 3.22 -13.47
C HIS A 44 6.46 2.10 -12.65
N GLN A 45 5.37 2.42 -11.94
CA GLN A 45 4.54 1.45 -11.26
C GLN A 45 3.17 1.44 -11.93
N SER A 46 2.90 0.42 -12.73
CA SER A 46 1.65 0.31 -13.49
C SER A 46 0.46 -0.13 -12.63
N GLN A 47 0.73 -0.84 -11.54
CA GLN A 47 -0.30 -1.33 -10.62
C GLN A 47 0.26 -1.44 -9.21
N VAL A 48 -0.55 -1.04 -8.23
CA VAL A 48 -0.32 -1.36 -6.83
C VAL A 48 -1.34 -2.42 -6.45
N THR A 49 -0.84 -3.60 -6.07
CA THR A 49 -1.71 -4.70 -5.65
C THR A 49 -2.28 -4.39 -4.28
N ASN A 50 -3.61 -4.44 -4.16
CA ASN A 50 -4.25 -4.31 -2.87
C ASN A 50 -4.00 -5.56 -2.02
N CYS A 51 -3.51 -5.39 -0.81
CA CYS A 51 -3.27 -6.45 0.14
C CYS A 51 -3.65 -5.99 1.55
N THR A 52 -3.84 -6.92 2.49
CA THR A 52 -4.07 -6.55 3.89
C THR A 52 -2.76 -6.17 4.55
N GLY A 53 -2.60 -4.90 4.88
CA GLY A 53 -1.42 -4.38 5.56
C GLY A 53 -1.76 -3.64 6.85
N PRO A 54 -0.82 -3.52 7.80
CA PRO A 54 -0.99 -2.76 9.03
C PRO A 54 -1.06 -1.26 8.75
N ASN A 55 -1.55 -0.51 9.72
CA ASN A 55 -1.49 0.94 9.67
C ASN A 55 -0.05 1.42 9.82
N VAL A 56 0.30 2.45 9.07
CA VAL A 56 1.58 3.13 9.19
C VAL A 56 1.56 4.03 10.43
N ALA A 57 2.58 3.94 11.27
CA ALA A 57 2.71 4.83 12.43
C ALA A 57 3.11 6.23 11.96
N GLN A 58 2.34 7.24 12.41
CA GLN A 58 2.60 8.63 12.06
C GLN A 58 2.17 9.58 13.17
N THR A 59 2.83 10.74 13.24
CA THR A 59 2.45 11.86 14.10
C THR A 59 1.86 12.98 13.26
N GLY A 60 0.85 13.65 13.80
CA GLY A 60 0.29 14.88 13.20
C GLY A 60 -0.81 14.69 12.17
N CYS A 61 -1.17 13.45 11.82
CA CYS A 61 -2.33 13.20 10.99
C CYS A 61 -3.39 12.40 11.77
N PRO A 62 -4.62 12.89 11.90
CA PRO A 62 -5.66 12.23 12.70
C PRO A 62 -6.23 10.97 12.03
N ILE A 63 -5.93 10.75 10.76
CA ILE A 63 -6.44 9.63 9.98
C ILE A 63 -5.33 8.59 9.86
N GLY A 64 -5.56 7.39 10.39
CA GLY A 64 -4.64 6.27 10.22
C GLY A 64 -4.50 5.90 8.74
N VAL A 65 -3.27 5.89 8.24
CA VAL A 65 -2.98 5.45 6.87
C VAL A 65 -2.72 3.97 6.88
N THR A 66 -3.51 3.23 6.11
CA THR A 66 -3.28 1.78 5.94
C THR A 66 -2.21 1.56 4.87
N SER A 67 -1.39 0.53 5.01
CA SER A 67 -0.46 0.12 3.97
C SER A 67 -1.07 -0.83 2.94
N SER A 68 -2.40 -0.96 2.91
CA SER A 68 -3.09 -1.97 2.09
C SER A 68 -2.93 -1.79 0.58
N SER A 69 -2.71 -0.55 0.12
CA SER A 69 -2.48 -0.23 -1.29
C SER A 69 -1.21 0.61 -1.43
N SER A 70 -0.18 0.28 -0.65
CA SER A 70 1.09 0.98 -0.68
C SER A 70 2.11 0.27 -1.57
N PHE A 71 3.05 1.05 -2.10
CA PHE A 71 4.24 0.51 -2.75
C PHE A 71 5.48 1.15 -2.11
N TRP A 72 6.40 0.29 -1.67
CA TRP A 72 7.55 0.68 -0.88
C TRP A 72 8.81 0.73 -1.73
N TYR A 73 9.49 1.85 -1.68
CA TYR A 73 10.82 2.04 -2.24
C TYR A 73 11.83 2.25 -1.12
N LYS A 74 13.08 1.83 -1.34
CA LYS A 74 14.19 2.09 -0.44
C LYS A 74 15.39 2.63 -1.20
N PHE A 75 16.12 3.53 -0.58
CA PHE A 75 17.38 4.06 -1.10
C PHE A 75 18.36 4.27 0.05
N THR A 76 19.64 4.38 -0.28
CA THR A 76 20.68 4.68 0.69
C THR A 76 21.38 5.98 0.29
N CYS A 77 21.43 6.93 1.22
CA CYS A 77 22.17 8.17 1.05
C CYS A 77 23.63 7.95 1.47
N TYR A 78 24.56 8.06 0.53
CA TYR A 78 26.01 7.93 0.80
C TYR A 78 26.69 9.28 1.04
N GLN A 79 26.01 10.37 0.77
CA GLN A 79 26.50 11.73 0.95
C GLN A 79 25.42 12.63 1.53
N THR A 80 25.84 13.63 2.27
CA THR A 80 24.94 14.70 2.74
C THR A 80 24.44 15.51 1.54
N GLY A 81 23.16 15.80 1.52
CA GLY A 81 22.53 16.55 0.41
C GLY A 81 21.03 16.68 0.59
N SER A 82 20.38 17.20 -0.43
CA SER A 82 18.93 17.30 -0.49
C SER A 82 18.36 16.13 -1.29
N LEU A 83 17.33 15.50 -0.78
CA LEU A 83 16.53 14.52 -1.52
C LEU A 83 15.31 15.24 -2.13
N GLY A 84 15.10 15.02 -3.40
CA GLY A 84 13.89 15.44 -4.09
C GLY A 84 13.36 14.30 -4.95
N PHE A 85 12.04 14.15 -5.01
CA PHE A 85 11.36 13.25 -5.91
C PHE A 85 10.05 13.86 -6.40
N LEU A 86 9.59 13.39 -7.53
CA LEU A 86 8.30 13.77 -8.11
C LEU A 86 7.48 12.50 -8.32
N ILE A 87 6.24 12.52 -7.81
CA ILE A 87 5.25 11.50 -8.09
C ILE A 87 4.28 12.10 -9.11
N SER A 88 4.08 11.39 -10.22
CA SER A 88 3.14 11.81 -11.26
C SER A 88 2.12 10.71 -11.49
N GLY A 89 0.85 11.05 -11.38
CA GLY A 89 -0.26 10.16 -11.72
C GLY A 89 -0.37 9.90 -13.22
N ILE A 90 -0.94 8.76 -13.58
CA ILE A 90 -1.29 8.44 -14.97
C ILE A 90 -2.53 9.23 -15.38
N SER A 91 -3.46 9.43 -14.45
CA SER A 91 -4.66 10.25 -14.62
C SER A 91 -4.58 11.53 -13.80
N SER A 92 -5.19 12.59 -14.27
CA SER A 92 -5.32 13.84 -13.51
C SER A 92 -6.23 13.72 -12.28
N THR A 93 -6.94 12.62 -12.15
CA THR A 93 -7.78 12.31 -10.99
C THR A 93 -7.08 11.41 -9.97
N ASP A 94 -5.85 10.95 -10.28
CA ASP A 94 -5.08 10.14 -9.36
C ASP A 94 -4.59 11.01 -8.20
N ASP A 95 -4.78 10.51 -6.99
CA ASP A 95 -4.34 11.13 -5.76
C ASP A 95 -3.38 10.17 -5.05
N TYR A 96 -2.16 10.61 -4.85
CA TYR A 96 -1.10 9.80 -4.26
C TYR A 96 -0.66 10.38 -2.93
N ASP A 97 -0.93 9.64 -1.89
CA ASP A 97 -0.34 9.89 -0.59
C ASP A 97 1.07 9.29 -0.52
N TRP A 98 1.96 9.94 0.21
CA TRP A 98 3.30 9.42 0.43
C TRP A 98 3.83 9.73 1.82
N ALA A 99 4.72 8.88 2.31
CA ALA A 99 5.45 9.08 3.55
C ALA A 99 6.92 8.66 3.37
N LEU A 100 7.82 9.44 3.92
CA LEU A 100 9.27 9.20 3.93
C LEU A 100 9.72 8.88 5.35
N PHE A 101 10.50 7.81 5.50
CA PHE A 101 10.98 7.33 6.79
C PHE A 101 12.51 7.20 6.80
N ASP A 102 13.15 7.59 7.91
CA ASP A 102 14.54 7.23 8.19
C ASP A 102 14.56 5.90 8.97
N ILE A 103 15.05 4.86 8.31
CA ILE A 103 15.19 3.52 8.88
C ILE A 103 16.67 3.15 9.07
N THR A 104 17.57 4.12 9.12
CA THR A 104 19.02 3.89 9.31
C THR A 104 19.27 3.09 10.59
N GLY A 105 19.85 1.89 10.44
CA GLY A 105 20.13 0.99 11.56
C GLY A 105 18.90 0.38 12.25
N ARG A 106 17.73 0.42 11.58
CA ARG A 106 16.47 -0.06 12.11
C ARG A 106 15.90 -1.21 11.28
N ASN A 107 14.96 -1.95 11.87
CA ASN A 107 14.14 -2.88 11.12
C ASN A 107 13.13 -2.07 10.28
N PRO A 108 13.04 -2.30 8.96
CA PRO A 108 12.10 -1.57 8.10
C PRO A 108 10.65 -1.61 8.58
N ASN A 109 10.21 -2.70 9.19
CA ASN A 109 8.83 -2.85 9.69
C ASN A 109 8.53 -2.01 10.94
N GLU A 110 9.54 -1.36 11.56
CA GLU A 110 9.30 -0.42 12.66
C GLU A 110 8.48 0.80 12.21
N VAL A 111 8.39 1.09 10.92
CA VAL A 111 7.51 2.16 10.38
C VAL A 111 6.04 1.96 10.74
N PHE A 112 5.64 0.75 11.10
CA PHE A 112 4.28 0.45 11.55
C PHE A 112 4.04 0.71 13.04
N SER A 113 5.08 0.91 13.83
CA SER A 113 4.97 1.05 15.29
C SER A 113 5.69 2.27 15.85
N ASN A 114 6.62 2.87 15.10
CA ASN A 114 7.44 3.98 15.56
C ASN A 114 7.25 5.24 14.69
N PRO A 115 6.36 6.16 15.10
CA PRO A 115 6.08 7.37 14.33
C PRO A 115 7.28 8.34 14.25
N ALA A 116 8.28 8.21 15.14
CA ALA A 116 9.47 9.06 15.11
C ALA A 116 10.38 8.79 13.90
N LEU A 117 10.16 7.70 13.16
CA LEU A 117 10.88 7.40 11.93
C LEU A 117 10.38 8.23 10.73
N ALA A 118 9.17 8.78 10.80
CA ALA A 118 8.61 9.59 9.72
C ALA A 118 9.33 10.94 9.65
N ILE A 119 9.97 11.21 8.49
CA ILE A 119 10.67 12.47 8.22
C ILE A 119 9.74 13.46 7.53
N SER A 120 8.93 12.98 6.60
CA SER A 120 8.01 13.81 5.81
C SER A 120 6.84 12.99 5.31
N ILE A 121 5.68 13.62 5.25
CA ILE A 121 4.42 12.96 4.88
C ILE A 121 3.58 13.93 4.06
N ASN A 122 2.90 13.44 3.03
CA ASN A 122 1.84 14.15 2.34
C ASN A 122 0.62 13.22 2.23
N LEU A 123 -0.48 13.64 2.85
CA LEU A 123 -1.76 12.92 2.89
C LEU A 123 -2.92 13.88 2.57
N TYR A 124 -2.69 14.86 1.71
CA TYR A 124 -3.73 15.79 1.28
C TYR A 124 -4.54 15.16 0.16
N GLY A 125 -5.86 15.18 0.31
CA GLY A 125 -6.78 14.70 -0.72
C GLY A 125 -6.72 15.54 -2.00
N ALA A 126 -7.17 14.98 -3.11
CA ALA A 126 -7.20 15.63 -4.42
C ALA A 126 -7.85 17.03 -4.36
N GLY A 127 -7.11 18.05 -4.79
CA GLY A 127 -7.55 19.44 -4.77
C GLY A 127 -7.28 20.23 -3.49
N SER A 128 -6.67 19.62 -2.47
CA SER A 128 -6.25 20.29 -1.23
C SER A 128 -4.72 20.41 -1.10
N GLY A 129 -4.00 20.51 -2.21
CA GLY A 129 -2.56 20.72 -2.23
C GLY A 129 -2.11 21.94 -1.42
N PRO A 130 -0.82 21.99 -1.03
CA PRO A 130 -0.25 23.08 -0.24
C PRO A 130 -0.38 24.42 -0.91
#